data_248fa7a74922988bb397efa6f8837605
#
_entry.id   248fa7a74922988bb397efa6f8837605
#
_cell.length_a   1.000
_cell.length_b   1.000
_cell.length_c   1.000
_cell.angle_alpha   90.00
_cell.angle_beta   90.00
_cell.angle_gamma   90.00
#
_symmetry.space_group_name_H-M   'P 1'
#
loop_
_entity.id
_entity.type
_entity.pdbx_description
1 polymer ?
#
loop_
_entity_poly.entity_id
_entity_poly.type
_entity_poly.pdbx_seq_one_letter_code
_entity_poly.pdbx_strand_id
1 'polypeptide(L)'
;MLIIGNLTLIAIISTHNAYFNMMKSIRIHPATYIFLLLLLITGFAAVVIPYLFAVILHELGHAFVAKKLGYKLNKIWLLPYGACLSLDDFAFNPHDEIKIALAGPIVNIYLIILTMSLWWFFPISYIYTYTFVVSNFSLAIFNLLPAFPLDGARVLIGIMSIKNKRKTAFKVVTWINIIISAALFVLFLVSLFFQINISYLMLAAFLLVGIFDNKFQGKYSPLLYEFSAKQEKEIYCVKHICVSPQIQLYKIMSEINRHKYNIIYIKMPNGSLKAINETQLQTLFLNNSPTDTLSAALHLK
;
A
#
# COMPACT_ATOMS: atom_id res chain seq x y z
N MET A 1 18.29 14.82 37.20
CA MET A 1 19.10 14.80 35.96
C MET A 1 19.35 13.36 35.44
N LEU A 2 19.62 12.37 36.30
CA LEU A 2 19.85 10.96 35.89
C LEU A 2 18.62 10.23 35.29
N ILE A 3 17.39 10.57 35.69
CA ILE A 3 16.16 9.90 35.21
C ILE A 3 15.81 10.30 33.79
N ILE A 4 16.07 11.57 33.40
CA ILE A 4 15.81 12.06 32.02
C ILE A 4 16.81 11.45 31.04
N GLY A 5 18.08 11.26 31.47
CA GLY A 5 19.09 10.60 30.64
C GLY A 5 18.78 9.13 30.33
N ASN A 6 18.21 8.40 31.30
CA ASN A 6 17.81 7.01 31.10
C ASN A 6 16.59 6.86 30.18
N LEU A 7 15.62 7.79 30.26
CA LEU A 7 14.44 7.78 29.37
C LEU A 7 14.81 8.09 27.91
N THR A 8 15.74 9.03 27.70
CA THR A 8 16.25 9.34 26.35
C THR A 8 17.09 8.20 25.79
N LEU A 9 17.91 7.55 26.61
CA LEU A 9 18.71 6.39 26.20
C LEU A 9 17.82 5.18 25.83
N ILE A 10 16.79 4.89 26.63
CA ILE A 10 15.82 3.83 26.35
C ILE A 10 15.02 4.14 25.08
N ALA A 11 14.63 5.40 24.86
CA ALA A 11 13.96 5.82 23.63
C ALA A 11 14.88 5.66 22.41
N ILE A 12 16.16 6.03 22.50
CA ILE A 12 17.15 5.87 21.43
C ILE A 12 17.42 4.38 21.12
N ILE A 13 17.56 3.55 22.16
CA ILE A 13 17.77 2.10 22.00
C ILE A 13 16.52 1.43 21.40
N SER A 14 15.33 1.83 21.85
CA SER A 14 14.05 1.33 21.32
C SER A 14 13.86 1.73 19.85
N THR A 15 14.19 2.95 19.46
CA THR A 15 14.16 3.39 18.07
C THR A 15 15.22 2.67 17.23
N HIS A 16 16.44 2.51 17.74
CA HIS A 16 17.51 1.78 17.06
C HIS A 16 17.15 0.31 16.79
N ASN A 17 16.62 -0.40 17.80
CA ASN A 17 16.14 -1.76 17.65
C ASN A 17 14.93 -1.85 16.68
N ALA A 18 14.08 -0.83 16.65
CA ALA A 18 12.98 -0.73 15.71
C ALA A 18 13.47 -0.62 14.26
N TYR A 19 14.49 0.22 13.99
CA TYR A 19 15.11 0.36 12.67
C TYR A 19 15.84 -0.93 12.24
N PHE A 20 16.58 -1.55 13.15
CA PHE A 20 17.31 -2.79 12.87
C PHE A 20 16.38 -3.94 12.50
N ASN A 21 15.25 -4.11 13.22
CA ASN A 21 14.23 -5.11 12.90
C ASN A 21 13.49 -4.80 11.60
N MET A 22 13.31 -3.52 11.26
CA MET A 22 12.71 -3.09 10.00
C MET A 22 13.62 -3.39 8.81
N MET A 23 14.93 -3.20 8.94
CA MET A 23 15.91 -3.57 7.91
C MET A 23 15.96 -5.08 7.67
N LYS A 24 15.76 -5.92 8.68
CA LYS A 24 15.65 -7.39 8.53
C LYS A 24 14.41 -7.84 7.76
N SER A 25 13.38 -6.99 7.65
CA SER A 25 12.16 -7.28 6.90
C SER A 25 12.29 -6.96 5.40
N ILE A 26 13.39 -6.34 4.96
CA ILE A 26 13.64 -6.05 3.54
C ILE A 26 14.06 -7.34 2.84
N ARG A 27 13.29 -7.74 1.83
CA ARG A 27 13.62 -8.85 0.94
C ARG A 27 13.84 -8.33 -0.46
N ILE A 28 14.99 -8.67 -1.05
CA ILE A 28 15.31 -8.30 -2.42
C ILE A 28 14.88 -9.44 -3.33
N HIS A 29 14.03 -9.14 -4.32
CA HIS A 29 13.62 -10.13 -5.30
C HIS A 29 14.82 -10.54 -6.19
N PRO A 30 14.99 -11.81 -6.57
CA PRO A 30 16.11 -12.25 -7.42
C PRO A 30 16.24 -11.45 -8.72
N ALA A 31 15.12 -11.06 -9.34
CA ALA A 31 15.12 -10.24 -10.55
C ALA A 31 15.79 -8.86 -10.34
N THR A 32 15.80 -8.32 -9.12
CA THR A 32 16.45 -7.05 -8.80
C THR A 32 17.98 -7.15 -8.91
N TYR A 33 18.57 -8.29 -8.52
CA TYR A 33 20.00 -8.51 -8.68
C TYR A 33 20.41 -8.57 -10.17
N ILE A 34 19.61 -9.26 -10.99
CA ILE A 34 19.82 -9.35 -12.44
C ILE A 34 19.70 -7.95 -13.06
N PHE A 35 18.69 -7.20 -12.67
CA PHE A 35 18.48 -5.83 -13.14
C PHE A 35 19.63 -4.90 -12.74
N LEU A 36 20.09 -4.95 -11.48
CA LEU A 36 21.26 -4.17 -11.02
C LEU A 36 22.53 -4.53 -11.78
N LEU A 37 22.77 -5.81 -12.03
CA LEU A 37 23.93 -6.27 -12.80
C LEU A 37 23.88 -5.72 -14.24
N LEU A 38 22.72 -5.80 -14.88
CA LEU A 38 22.52 -5.27 -16.23
C LEU A 38 22.76 -3.75 -16.28
N LEU A 39 22.33 -3.01 -15.25
CA LEU A 39 22.54 -1.56 -15.14
C LEU A 39 24.01 -1.19 -14.93
N LEU A 40 24.76 -1.99 -14.19
CA LEU A 40 26.21 -1.80 -14.03
C LEU A 40 26.93 -1.99 -15.37
N ILE A 41 26.56 -2.99 -16.16
CA ILE A 41 27.14 -3.26 -17.47
C ILE A 41 26.82 -2.16 -18.48
N THR A 42 25.60 -1.61 -18.43
CA THR A 42 25.15 -0.57 -19.39
C THR A 42 25.62 0.84 -19.05
N GLY A 43 26.32 1.05 -17.94
CA GLY A 43 26.84 2.37 -17.51
C GLY A 43 25.76 3.29 -16.89
N PHE A 44 24.49 2.87 -16.77
CA PHE A 44 23.43 3.68 -16.16
C PHE A 44 23.47 3.71 -14.63
N ALA A 45 24.46 3.09 -13.99
CA ALA A 45 24.58 3.01 -12.54
C ALA A 45 24.54 4.38 -11.84
N ALA A 46 25.15 5.40 -12.43
CA ALA A 46 25.20 6.76 -11.87
C ALA A 46 23.81 7.41 -11.73
N VAL A 47 22.82 7.00 -12.52
CA VAL A 47 21.43 7.50 -12.44
C VAL A 47 20.59 6.60 -11.55
N VAL A 48 20.75 5.30 -11.68
CA VAL A 48 19.86 4.32 -11.06
C VAL A 48 20.18 4.11 -9.58
N ILE A 49 21.44 4.15 -9.17
CA ILE A 49 21.81 4.01 -7.74
C ILE A 49 21.18 5.12 -6.87
N PRO A 50 21.30 6.42 -7.21
CA PRO A 50 20.60 7.49 -6.48
C PRO A 50 19.07 7.33 -6.47
N TYR A 51 18.49 6.89 -7.60
CA TYR A 51 17.05 6.62 -7.69
C TYR A 51 16.62 5.49 -6.75
N LEU A 52 17.29 4.35 -6.76
CA LEU A 52 16.97 3.22 -5.86
C LEU A 52 17.12 3.62 -4.39
N PHE A 53 18.15 4.41 -4.07
CA PHE A 53 18.33 4.91 -2.72
C PHE A 53 17.18 5.83 -2.31
N ALA A 54 16.71 6.71 -3.20
CA ALA A 54 15.53 7.54 -2.98
C ALA A 54 14.25 6.71 -2.77
N VAL A 55 14.04 5.65 -3.56
CA VAL A 55 12.91 4.71 -3.41
C VAL A 55 12.96 4.00 -2.06
N ILE A 56 14.11 3.49 -1.64
CA ILE A 56 14.24 2.83 -0.33
C ILE A 56 13.88 3.79 0.81
N LEU A 57 14.38 5.02 0.79
CA LEU A 57 14.08 6.01 1.82
C LEU A 57 12.61 6.41 1.81
N HIS A 58 11.98 6.52 0.65
CA HIS A 58 10.56 6.76 0.47
C HIS A 58 9.73 5.64 1.15
N GLU A 59 10.00 4.37 0.86
CA GLU A 59 9.31 3.22 1.48
C GLU A 59 9.53 3.12 2.99
N LEU A 60 10.74 3.47 3.44
CA LEU A 60 11.01 3.56 4.87
C LEU A 60 10.18 4.65 5.54
N GLY A 61 9.85 5.73 4.83
CA GLY A 61 8.92 6.76 5.30
C GLY A 61 7.52 6.18 5.60
N HIS A 62 6.95 5.44 4.64
CA HIS A 62 5.68 4.74 4.85
C HIS A 62 5.74 3.76 6.02
N ALA A 63 6.77 2.93 6.06
CA ALA A 63 6.97 1.93 7.09
C ALA A 63 7.11 2.55 8.49
N PHE A 64 7.82 3.66 8.61
CA PHE A 64 8.00 4.38 9.88
C PHE A 64 6.67 4.90 10.42
N VAL A 65 5.86 5.57 9.58
CA VAL A 65 4.57 6.11 10.00
C VAL A 65 3.58 4.99 10.30
N ALA A 66 3.52 3.93 9.47
CA ALA A 66 2.67 2.77 9.73
C ALA A 66 2.99 2.13 11.08
N LYS A 67 4.28 1.90 11.39
CA LYS A 67 4.72 1.36 12.67
C LYS A 67 4.37 2.28 13.85
N LYS A 68 4.54 3.60 13.69
CA LYS A 68 4.20 4.58 14.73
C LYS A 68 2.69 4.58 15.04
N LEU A 69 1.86 4.28 14.05
CA LEU A 69 0.41 4.14 14.19
C LEU A 69 -0.02 2.75 14.71
N GLY A 70 0.93 1.84 14.97
CA GLY A 70 0.65 0.52 15.55
C GLY A 70 0.39 -0.60 14.54
N TYR A 71 0.50 -0.33 13.24
CA TYR A 71 0.33 -1.36 12.20
C TYR A 71 1.52 -2.31 12.14
N LYS A 72 1.24 -3.60 11.96
CA LYS A 72 2.28 -4.64 11.82
C LYS A 72 2.85 -4.60 10.41
N LEU A 73 4.18 -4.54 10.33
CA LEU A 73 4.93 -4.59 9.08
C LEU A 73 5.36 -6.03 8.83
N ASN A 74 4.92 -6.64 7.72
CA ASN A 74 5.34 -8.00 7.38
C ASN A 74 6.69 -8.00 6.65
N LYS A 75 6.71 -7.54 5.41
CA LYS A 75 7.89 -7.59 4.55
C LYS A 75 7.90 -6.40 3.61
N ILE A 76 9.08 -5.85 3.37
CA ILE A 76 9.33 -4.89 2.29
C ILE A 76 9.99 -5.67 1.17
N TRP A 77 9.33 -5.80 0.02
CA TRP A 77 9.91 -6.42 -1.16
C TRP A 77 10.51 -5.34 -2.05
N LEU A 78 11.82 -5.47 -2.33
CA LEU A 78 12.49 -4.63 -3.30
C LEU A 78 12.41 -5.31 -4.68
N LEU A 79 11.64 -4.72 -5.59
CA LEU A 79 11.44 -5.16 -6.97
C LEU A 79 12.28 -4.30 -7.92
N PRO A 80 12.58 -4.75 -9.15
CA PRO A 80 13.38 -3.97 -10.12
C PRO A 80 12.78 -2.60 -10.45
N TYR A 81 11.46 -2.47 -10.35
CA TYR A 81 10.70 -1.26 -10.70
C TYR A 81 10.23 -0.46 -9.46
N GLY A 82 10.64 -0.84 -8.25
CA GLY A 82 10.25 -0.15 -7.02
C GLY A 82 10.29 -1.06 -5.80
N ALA A 83 9.79 -0.56 -4.69
CA ALA A 83 9.61 -1.34 -3.47
C ALA A 83 8.11 -1.51 -3.18
N CYS A 84 7.73 -2.61 -2.55
CA CYS A 84 6.36 -2.91 -2.16
C CYS A 84 6.31 -3.23 -0.67
N LEU A 85 5.61 -2.40 0.09
CA LEU A 85 5.37 -2.62 1.52
C LEU A 85 4.16 -3.54 1.70
N SER A 86 4.41 -4.73 2.27
CA SER A 86 3.35 -5.66 2.66
C SER A 86 2.92 -5.37 4.11
N LEU A 87 1.70 -4.90 4.26
CA LEU A 87 1.05 -4.68 5.56
C LEU A 87 -0.02 -5.75 5.78
N ASP A 88 -0.10 -6.30 7.00
CA ASP A 88 -1.08 -7.34 7.35
C ASP A 88 -2.52 -6.82 7.47
N ASP A 89 -2.69 -5.52 7.72
CA ASP A 89 -3.98 -4.93 7.98
C ASP A 89 -4.60 -4.37 6.69
N PHE A 90 -5.58 -5.08 6.14
CA PHE A 90 -6.35 -4.65 4.96
C PHE A 90 -7.35 -3.51 5.23
N ALA A 91 -7.56 -3.14 6.50
CA ALA A 91 -8.53 -2.12 6.91
C ALA A 91 -7.83 -0.98 7.66
N PHE A 92 -7.29 -0.01 6.92
CA PHE A 92 -6.78 1.22 7.52
C PHE A 92 -7.94 2.14 7.93
N ASN A 93 -7.79 2.80 9.09
CA ASN A 93 -8.53 4.01 9.35
C ASN A 93 -8.22 5.02 8.23
N PRO A 94 -9.23 5.68 7.60
CA PRO A 94 -9.00 6.64 6.52
C PRO A 94 -7.98 7.73 6.85
N HIS A 95 -7.98 8.22 8.09
CA HIS A 95 -7.00 9.20 8.54
C HIS A 95 -5.58 8.67 8.57
N ASP A 96 -5.41 7.40 8.95
CA ASP A 96 -4.11 6.76 9.00
C ASP A 96 -3.64 6.36 7.60
N GLU A 97 -4.56 5.94 6.71
CA GLU A 97 -4.28 5.68 5.29
C GLU A 97 -3.67 6.91 4.62
N ILE A 98 -4.23 8.12 4.87
CA ILE A 98 -3.70 9.38 4.36
C ILE A 98 -2.30 9.68 4.91
N LYS A 99 -2.11 9.55 6.24
CA LYS A 99 -0.81 9.82 6.88
C LYS A 99 0.29 8.89 6.37
N ILE A 100 -0.03 7.59 6.26
CA ILE A 100 0.91 6.60 5.74
C ILE A 100 1.24 6.91 4.28
N ALA A 101 0.24 7.15 3.43
CA ALA A 101 0.45 7.42 2.01
C ALA A 101 1.25 8.72 1.75
N LEU A 102 1.08 9.76 2.56
CA LEU A 102 1.85 10.99 2.43
C LEU A 102 3.28 10.90 2.98
N ALA A 103 3.57 9.92 3.83
CA ALA A 103 4.86 9.83 4.50
C ALA A 103 6.04 9.65 3.54
N GLY A 104 5.89 8.83 2.48
CA GLY A 104 6.91 8.65 1.45
C GLY A 104 7.25 9.95 0.71
N PRO A 105 6.28 10.59 0.05
CA PRO A 105 6.50 11.89 -0.61
C PRO A 105 7.08 12.96 0.33
N ILE A 106 6.65 13.02 1.60
CA ILE A 106 7.19 13.97 2.59
C ILE A 106 8.67 13.70 2.86
N VAL A 107 9.08 12.43 2.99
CA VAL A 107 10.50 12.06 3.14
C VAL A 107 11.30 12.53 1.93
N ASN A 108 10.80 12.35 0.71
CA ASN A 108 11.50 12.79 -0.49
C ASN A 108 11.68 14.32 -0.50
N ILE A 109 10.64 15.08 -0.16
CA ILE A 109 10.72 16.56 -0.06
C ILE A 109 11.75 16.95 1.00
N TYR A 110 11.76 16.30 2.16
CA TYR A 110 12.75 16.54 3.20
C TYR A 110 14.18 16.29 2.72
N LEU A 111 14.40 15.18 1.97
CA LEU A 111 15.70 14.83 1.40
C LEU A 111 16.17 15.84 0.35
N ILE A 112 15.25 16.39 -0.47
CA ILE A 112 15.55 17.45 -1.43
C ILE A 112 16.06 18.69 -0.67
N ILE A 113 15.31 19.16 0.33
CA ILE A 113 15.68 20.35 1.12
C ILE A 113 17.03 20.13 1.81
N LEU A 114 17.24 18.97 2.43
CA LEU A 114 18.49 18.63 3.11
C LEU A 114 19.67 18.64 2.13
N THR A 115 19.53 18.01 0.96
CA THR A 115 20.60 17.92 -0.04
C THR A 115 20.90 19.30 -0.66
N MET A 116 19.87 20.09 -0.95
CA MET A 116 20.06 21.46 -1.47
C MET A 116 20.71 22.37 -0.43
N SER A 117 20.44 22.17 0.86
CA SER A 117 21.15 22.89 1.93
C SER A 117 22.63 22.58 1.95
N LEU A 118 23.03 21.34 1.66
CA LEU A 118 24.44 20.96 1.53
C LEU A 118 25.14 21.70 0.37
N TRP A 119 24.44 21.98 -0.74
CA TRP A 119 25.02 22.74 -1.85
C TRP A 119 25.38 24.16 -1.45
N TRP A 120 24.61 24.75 -0.51
CA TRP A 120 24.93 26.09 0.01
C TRP A 120 26.23 26.10 0.81
N PHE A 121 26.47 25.08 1.64
CA PHE A 121 27.68 25.00 2.47
C PHE A 121 28.87 24.39 1.73
N PHE A 122 28.60 23.43 0.83
CA PHE A 122 29.60 22.67 0.10
C PHE A 122 29.22 22.59 -1.40
N PRO A 123 29.49 23.63 -2.21
CA PRO A 123 29.08 23.70 -3.62
C PRO A 123 29.54 22.52 -4.47
N ILE A 124 30.70 21.93 -4.18
CA ILE A 124 31.23 20.77 -4.90
C ILE A 124 30.32 19.55 -4.80
N SER A 125 29.50 19.44 -3.74
CA SER A 125 28.56 18.32 -3.53
C SER A 125 27.45 18.28 -4.58
N TYR A 126 27.15 19.39 -5.26
CA TYR A 126 26.19 19.46 -6.35
C TYR A 126 26.47 18.42 -7.44
N ILE A 127 27.74 18.27 -7.85
CA ILE A 127 28.15 17.36 -8.94
C ILE A 127 27.75 15.90 -8.63
N TYR A 128 27.85 15.49 -7.36
CA TYR A 128 27.59 14.11 -6.94
C TYR A 128 26.12 13.87 -6.54
N THR A 129 25.41 14.89 -6.11
CA THR A 129 24.08 14.72 -5.51
C THR A 129 22.94 15.28 -6.35
N TYR A 130 23.22 15.94 -7.48
CA TYR A 130 22.19 16.46 -8.39
C TYR A 130 21.20 15.38 -8.83
N THR A 131 21.69 14.24 -9.28
CA THR A 131 20.85 13.10 -9.71
C THR A 131 19.97 12.60 -8.59
N PHE A 132 20.46 12.60 -7.34
CA PHE A 132 19.65 12.22 -6.16
C PHE A 132 18.52 13.20 -5.90
N VAL A 133 18.76 14.51 -6.02
CA VAL A 133 17.70 15.53 -5.87
C VAL A 133 16.64 15.38 -6.96
N VAL A 134 17.06 15.21 -8.23
CA VAL A 134 16.13 15.01 -9.35
C VAL A 134 15.32 13.73 -9.16
N SER A 135 15.94 12.65 -8.70
CA SER A 135 15.27 11.38 -8.41
C SER A 135 14.20 11.52 -7.32
N ASN A 136 14.52 12.19 -6.20
CA ASN A 136 13.56 12.43 -5.13
C ASN A 136 12.41 13.33 -5.58
N PHE A 137 12.69 14.37 -6.36
CA PHE A 137 11.69 15.28 -6.91
C PHE A 137 10.71 14.54 -7.85
N SER A 138 11.26 13.79 -8.79
CA SER A 138 10.46 12.98 -9.72
C SER A 138 9.61 11.95 -8.98
N LEU A 139 10.20 11.26 -7.99
CA LEU A 139 9.52 10.25 -7.19
C LEU A 139 8.38 10.86 -6.35
N ALA A 140 8.61 12.03 -5.75
CA ALA A 140 7.59 12.72 -4.96
C ALA A 140 6.40 13.16 -5.82
N ILE A 141 6.66 13.83 -6.95
CA ILE A 141 5.60 14.31 -7.86
C ILE A 141 4.83 13.12 -8.43
N PHE A 142 5.55 12.08 -8.91
CA PHE A 142 4.92 10.93 -9.53
C PHE A 142 4.03 10.18 -8.53
N ASN A 143 4.52 9.92 -7.31
CA ASN A 143 3.72 9.24 -6.30
C ASN A 143 2.54 10.06 -5.75
N LEU A 144 2.52 11.38 -5.91
CA LEU A 144 1.36 12.20 -5.55
C LEU A 144 0.26 12.21 -6.62
N LEU A 145 0.47 11.64 -7.81
CA LEU A 145 -0.59 11.51 -8.81
C LEU A 145 -1.71 10.60 -8.28
N PRO A 146 -2.99 11.00 -8.44
CA PRO A 146 -4.14 10.23 -7.97
C PRO A 146 -4.47 9.05 -8.90
N ALA A 147 -3.49 8.19 -9.14
CA ALA A 147 -3.56 7.05 -10.04
C ALA A 147 -2.97 5.79 -9.39
N PHE A 148 -3.58 4.61 -9.60
CA PHE A 148 -3.02 3.35 -9.14
C PHE A 148 -1.77 2.95 -9.94
N PRO A 149 -0.77 2.35 -9.29
CA PRO A 149 -0.64 1.94 -7.88
C PRO A 149 0.03 2.98 -6.96
N LEU A 150 -0.03 4.26 -7.29
CA LEU A 150 0.69 5.36 -6.64
C LEU A 150 0.03 5.80 -5.30
N ASP A 151 0.81 6.47 -4.44
CA ASP A 151 0.34 6.92 -3.12
C ASP A 151 -0.77 7.96 -3.19
N GLY A 152 -0.78 8.83 -4.22
CA GLY A 152 -1.83 9.81 -4.45
C GLY A 152 -3.22 9.19 -4.63
N ALA A 153 -3.30 7.97 -5.18
CA ALA A 153 -4.54 7.21 -5.20
C ALA A 153 -5.04 6.89 -3.79
N ARG A 154 -4.14 6.43 -2.90
CA ARG A 154 -4.46 6.09 -1.50
C ARG A 154 -4.86 7.33 -0.71
N VAL A 155 -4.18 8.46 -0.93
CA VAL A 155 -4.55 9.76 -0.32
C VAL A 155 -5.96 10.16 -0.73
N LEU A 156 -6.29 10.12 -2.03
CA LEU A 156 -7.61 10.49 -2.53
C LEU A 156 -8.70 9.54 -2.01
N ILE A 157 -8.42 8.23 -1.97
CA ILE A 157 -9.33 7.23 -1.40
C ILE A 157 -9.56 7.50 0.09
N GLY A 158 -8.51 7.77 0.84
CA GLY A 158 -8.60 8.11 2.27
C GLY A 158 -9.47 9.33 2.52
N ILE A 159 -9.22 10.45 1.81
CA ILE A 159 -10.00 11.70 1.91
C ILE A 159 -11.48 11.45 1.62
N MET A 160 -11.80 10.75 0.56
CA MET A 160 -13.20 10.46 0.20
C MET A 160 -13.84 9.45 1.17
N SER A 161 -13.04 8.58 1.78
CA SER A 161 -13.51 7.58 2.76
C SER A 161 -13.95 8.23 4.07
N ILE A 162 -13.34 9.33 4.49
CA ILE A 162 -13.80 10.13 5.65
C ILE A 162 -15.26 10.58 5.47
N LYS A 163 -15.69 10.83 4.23
CA LYS A 163 -17.07 11.20 3.88
C LYS A 163 -17.94 9.99 3.52
N ASN A 164 -17.56 8.78 3.93
CA ASN A 164 -18.24 7.51 3.59
C ASN A 164 -18.41 7.24 2.07
N LYS A 165 -17.57 7.85 1.22
CA LYS A 165 -17.63 7.72 -0.24
C LYS A 165 -16.51 6.81 -0.81
N ARG A 166 -16.04 5.81 -0.04
CA ARG A 166 -14.91 4.95 -0.44
C ARG A 166 -15.14 4.25 -1.79
N LYS A 167 -16.33 3.70 -2.03
CA LYS A 167 -16.68 3.07 -3.32
C LYS A 167 -16.63 4.05 -4.50
N THR A 168 -17.08 5.28 -4.28
CA THR A 168 -17.02 6.35 -5.28
C THR A 168 -15.56 6.75 -5.53
N ALA A 169 -14.73 6.81 -4.48
CA ALA A 169 -13.31 7.11 -4.58
C ALA A 169 -12.57 6.13 -5.50
N PHE A 170 -12.79 4.82 -5.33
CA PHE A 170 -12.21 3.81 -6.21
C PHE A 170 -12.62 4.01 -7.68
N LYS A 171 -13.88 4.33 -7.95
CA LYS A 171 -14.35 4.65 -9.31
C LYS A 171 -13.65 5.88 -9.88
N VAL A 172 -13.57 6.95 -9.10
CA VAL A 172 -12.92 8.20 -9.51
C VAL A 172 -11.44 7.97 -9.83
N VAL A 173 -10.69 7.32 -8.94
CA VAL A 173 -9.27 6.99 -9.17
C VAL A 173 -9.09 6.11 -10.40
N THR A 174 -9.96 5.11 -10.60
CA THR A 174 -9.91 4.25 -11.80
C THR A 174 -10.12 5.05 -13.09
N TRP A 175 -11.07 5.98 -13.12
CA TRP A 175 -11.30 6.85 -14.28
C TRP A 175 -10.11 7.77 -14.53
N ILE A 176 -9.56 8.43 -13.49
CA ILE A 176 -8.36 9.26 -13.60
C ILE A 176 -7.20 8.44 -14.17
N ASN A 177 -7.03 7.22 -13.67
CA ASN A 177 -5.96 6.32 -14.12
C ASN A 177 -6.09 5.95 -15.61
N ILE A 178 -7.32 5.65 -16.07
CA ILE A 178 -7.60 5.37 -17.49
C ILE A 178 -7.29 6.60 -18.34
N ILE A 179 -7.68 7.80 -17.91
CA ILE A 179 -7.43 9.05 -18.65
C ILE A 179 -5.92 9.33 -18.76
N ILE A 180 -5.17 9.21 -17.64
CA ILE A 180 -3.72 9.41 -17.64
C ILE A 180 -3.03 8.37 -18.55
N SER A 181 -3.43 7.09 -18.45
CA SER A 181 -2.85 6.02 -19.28
C SER A 181 -3.14 6.23 -20.77
N ALA A 182 -4.35 6.67 -21.13
CA ALA A 182 -4.72 7.00 -22.49
C ALA A 182 -3.91 8.20 -23.01
N ALA A 183 -3.74 9.26 -22.22
CA ALA A 183 -2.91 10.41 -22.57
C ALA A 183 -1.44 10.02 -22.81
N LEU A 184 -0.86 9.17 -21.94
CA LEU A 184 0.49 8.65 -22.11
C LEU A 184 0.62 7.78 -23.36
N PHE A 185 -0.41 6.98 -23.66
CA PHE A 185 -0.44 6.17 -24.89
C PHE A 185 -0.49 7.05 -26.15
N VAL A 186 -1.29 8.13 -26.13
CA VAL A 186 -1.30 9.12 -27.23
C VAL A 186 0.06 9.80 -27.37
N LEU A 187 0.71 10.19 -26.28
CA LEU A 187 2.06 10.73 -26.30
C LEU A 187 3.08 9.74 -26.89
N PHE A 188 2.93 8.45 -26.59
CA PHE A 188 3.74 7.42 -27.23
C PHE A 188 3.52 7.40 -28.75
N LEU A 189 2.26 7.42 -29.22
CA LEU A 189 1.96 7.44 -30.66
C LEU A 189 2.54 8.69 -31.34
N VAL A 190 2.43 9.85 -30.71
CA VAL A 190 3.06 11.09 -31.22
C VAL A 190 4.58 10.95 -31.28
N SER A 191 5.20 10.32 -30.27
CA SER A 191 6.66 10.11 -30.25
C SER A 191 7.18 9.26 -31.41
N LEU A 192 6.34 8.41 -32.02
CA LEU A 192 6.72 7.61 -33.19
C LEU A 192 7.07 8.47 -34.39
N PHE A 193 6.52 9.71 -34.50
CA PHE A 193 6.76 10.63 -35.62
C PHE A 193 8.01 11.51 -35.41
N PHE A 194 8.54 11.61 -34.17
CA PHE A 194 9.69 12.46 -33.85
C PHE A 194 10.88 11.63 -33.34
N GLN A 195 10.82 11.19 -32.11
CA GLN A 195 11.82 10.32 -31.46
C GLN A 195 11.07 9.27 -30.64
N ILE A 196 11.25 8.00 -30.99
CA ILE A 196 10.57 6.89 -30.32
C ILE A 196 10.95 6.88 -28.83
N ASN A 197 9.96 7.13 -27.96
CA ASN A 197 10.14 7.07 -26.51
C ASN A 197 9.27 5.99 -25.89
N ILE A 198 9.84 4.81 -25.73
CA ILE A 198 9.18 3.63 -25.17
C ILE A 198 8.73 3.87 -23.69
N SER A 199 9.34 4.84 -22.99
CA SER A 199 9.02 5.12 -21.58
C SER A 199 7.55 5.50 -21.39
N TYR A 200 6.93 6.22 -22.34
CA TYR A 200 5.50 6.56 -22.29
C TYR A 200 4.61 5.32 -22.33
N LEU A 201 4.93 4.35 -23.19
CA LEU A 201 4.21 3.09 -23.28
C LEU A 201 4.36 2.26 -22.01
N MET A 202 5.60 2.15 -21.49
CA MET A 202 5.89 1.41 -20.25
C MET A 202 5.14 2.01 -19.06
N LEU A 203 5.10 3.36 -18.96
CA LEU A 203 4.40 4.05 -17.90
C LEU A 203 2.88 3.87 -18.00
N ALA A 204 2.32 3.97 -19.22
CA ALA A 204 0.90 3.69 -19.46
C ALA A 204 0.52 2.26 -19.06
N ALA A 205 1.34 1.28 -19.46
CA ALA A 205 1.14 -0.13 -19.09
C ALA A 205 1.22 -0.34 -17.57
N PHE A 206 2.19 0.28 -16.89
CA PHE A 206 2.34 0.22 -15.43
C PHE A 206 1.08 0.71 -14.72
N LEU A 207 0.54 1.87 -15.12
CA LEU A 207 -0.69 2.41 -14.55
C LEU A 207 -1.90 1.50 -14.82
N LEU A 208 -2.02 0.92 -16.02
CA LEU A 208 -3.11 0.00 -16.36
C LEU A 208 -3.05 -1.28 -15.50
N VAL A 209 -1.86 -1.88 -15.33
CA VAL A 209 -1.67 -3.05 -14.46
C VAL A 209 -2.09 -2.72 -13.03
N GLY A 210 -1.76 -1.53 -12.52
CA GLY A 210 -2.17 -1.08 -11.19
C GLY A 210 -3.69 -1.08 -10.97
N ILE A 211 -4.51 -0.91 -12.02
CA ILE A 211 -5.98 -1.02 -11.91
C ILE A 211 -6.40 -2.46 -11.61
N PHE A 212 -5.77 -3.44 -12.25
CA PHE A 212 -6.15 -4.85 -12.08
C PHE A 212 -5.85 -5.34 -10.67
N ASP A 213 -4.66 -5.06 -10.15
CA ASP A 213 -4.28 -5.43 -8.78
C ASP A 213 -5.20 -4.79 -7.73
N ASN A 214 -5.55 -3.51 -7.91
CA ASN A 214 -6.39 -2.79 -6.95
C ASN A 214 -7.89 -3.07 -7.08
N LYS A 215 -8.38 -3.62 -8.20
CA LYS A 215 -9.78 -4.06 -8.29
C LYS A 215 -10.13 -5.12 -7.24
N PHE A 216 -9.21 -6.02 -6.95
CA PHE A 216 -9.40 -7.02 -5.89
C PHE A 216 -9.42 -6.37 -4.50
N GLN A 217 -8.41 -5.58 -4.17
CA GLN A 217 -8.33 -4.88 -2.87
C GLN A 217 -9.48 -3.87 -2.70
N GLY A 218 -9.82 -3.10 -3.75
CA GLY A 218 -10.89 -2.12 -3.72
C GLY A 218 -12.30 -2.71 -3.54
N LYS A 219 -12.54 -3.95 -3.97
CA LYS A 219 -13.85 -4.61 -3.81
C LYS A 219 -14.12 -5.04 -2.37
N TYR A 220 -13.08 -5.42 -1.62
CA TYR A 220 -13.20 -6.00 -0.28
C TYR A 220 -12.79 -5.03 0.84
N SER A 221 -11.87 -4.09 0.57
CA SER A 221 -11.42 -3.08 1.53
C SER A 221 -12.55 -2.27 2.19
N PRO A 222 -13.64 -1.84 1.49
CA PRO A 222 -14.75 -1.16 2.16
C PRO A 222 -15.48 -2.01 3.19
N LEU A 223 -15.57 -3.33 2.93
CA LEU A 223 -16.23 -4.27 3.84
C LEU A 223 -15.40 -4.48 5.09
N LEU A 224 -14.09 -4.66 4.94
CA LEU A 224 -13.17 -4.86 6.06
C LEU A 224 -13.07 -3.62 6.96
N TYR A 225 -13.07 -2.42 6.36
CA TYR A 225 -13.10 -1.15 7.11
C TYR A 225 -14.39 -1.01 7.94
N GLU A 226 -15.53 -1.34 7.34
CA GLU A 226 -16.83 -1.29 8.03
C GLU A 226 -16.91 -2.28 9.21
N PHE A 227 -16.21 -3.43 9.15
CA PHE A 227 -16.09 -4.36 10.28
C PHE A 227 -15.28 -3.75 11.44
N SER A 228 -14.17 -3.09 11.16
CA SER A 228 -13.36 -2.45 12.21
C SER A 228 -14.08 -1.26 12.85
N ALA A 229 -14.82 -0.47 12.08
CA ALA A 229 -15.54 0.69 12.57
C ALA A 229 -16.77 0.35 13.45
N LYS A 230 -17.27 -0.90 13.38
CA LYS A 230 -18.41 -1.34 14.20
C LYS A 230 -18.05 -1.60 15.67
N GLN A 231 -16.78 -1.75 16.01
CA GLN A 231 -16.36 -2.13 17.37
C GLN A 231 -16.58 -1.04 18.45
N GLU A 232 -17.02 0.16 18.07
CA GLU A 232 -17.18 1.30 18.99
C GLU A 232 -18.61 1.59 19.46
N LYS A 233 -19.62 0.75 19.10
CA LYS A 233 -21.01 0.98 19.52
C LYS A 233 -21.39 0.15 20.73
N GLU A 234 -22.04 0.76 21.71
CA GLU A 234 -22.52 0.08 22.92
C GLU A 234 -23.74 -0.85 22.70
N ILE A 235 -24.55 -0.61 21.65
CA ILE A 235 -25.76 -1.39 21.35
C ILE A 235 -25.78 -1.75 19.85
N TYR A 236 -25.95 -3.03 19.54
CA TYR A 236 -26.05 -3.54 18.17
C TYR A 236 -27.39 -4.23 17.91
N CYS A 237 -28.02 -3.88 16.78
CA CYS A 237 -29.04 -4.76 16.21
C CYS A 237 -28.38 -5.93 15.53
N VAL A 238 -28.81 -7.16 15.78
CA VAL A 238 -28.23 -8.40 15.24
C VAL A 238 -28.99 -8.83 13.99
N LYS A 239 -28.25 -9.22 12.92
CA LYS A 239 -28.81 -9.90 11.74
C LYS A 239 -28.29 -11.33 11.71
N HIS A 240 -29.19 -12.30 11.65
CA HIS A 240 -28.89 -13.71 11.49
C HIS A 240 -28.90 -14.09 10.03
N ILE A 241 -27.83 -14.73 9.53
CA ILE A 241 -27.69 -15.19 8.15
C ILE A 241 -27.39 -16.68 8.18
N CYS A 242 -28.18 -17.49 7.47
CA CYS A 242 -27.91 -18.93 7.34
C CYS A 242 -27.33 -19.21 5.96
N VAL A 243 -26.21 -19.95 5.93
CA VAL A 243 -25.47 -20.24 4.71
C VAL A 243 -25.10 -21.73 4.59
N SER A 244 -24.90 -22.20 3.35
CA SER A 244 -24.37 -23.51 3.07
C SER A 244 -22.85 -23.53 3.24
N PRO A 245 -22.21 -24.65 3.66
CA PRO A 245 -20.74 -24.79 3.74
C PRO A 245 -20.03 -24.56 2.41
N GLN A 246 -20.68 -24.81 1.28
CA GLN A 246 -20.13 -24.69 -0.06
C GLN A 246 -20.18 -23.25 -0.63
N ILE A 247 -20.74 -22.30 0.13
CA ILE A 247 -20.80 -20.90 -0.32
C ILE A 247 -19.39 -20.29 -0.38
N GLN A 248 -19.13 -19.50 -1.40
CA GLN A 248 -17.85 -18.74 -1.50
C GLN A 248 -17.84 -17.56 -0.53
N LEU A 249 -16.67 -17.31 0.07
CA LEU A 249 -16.50 -16.26 1.09
C LEU A 249 -16.99 -14.90 0.61
N TYR A 250 -16.70 -14.49 -0.64
CA TYR A 250 -17.13 -13.20 -1.16
C TYR A 250 -18.66 -13.02 -1.23
N LYS A 251 -19.42 -14.11 -1.41
CA LYS A 251 -20.90 -14.04 -1.43
C LYS A 251 -21.46 -13.76 -0.03
N ILE A 252 -20.86 -14.34 1.01
CA ILE A 252 -21.24 -14.06 2.40
C ILE A 252 -21.04 -12.58 2.69
N MET A 253 -19.90 -12.02 2.26
CA MET A 253 -19.60 -10.61 2.47
C MET A 253 -20.57 -9.66 1.76
N SER A 254 -21.15 -10.07 0.62
CA SER A 254 -22.15 -9.26 -0.08
C SER A 254 -23.50 -9.17 0.66
N GLU A 255 -23.82 -10.17 1.50
CA GLU A 255 -25.07 -10.27 2.26
C GLU A 255 -25.00 -9.62 3.65
N ILE A 256 -23.81 -9.25 4.12
CA ILE A 256 -23.61 -8.64 5.43
C ILE A 256 -24.27 -7.25 5.48
N ASN A 257 -25.06 -7.04 6.53
CA ASN A 257 -25.67 -5.73 6.76
C ASN A 257 -24.68 -4.81 7.50
N ARG A 258 -24.44 -3.64 6.92
CA ARG A 258 -23.44 -2.66 7.40
C ARG A 258 -23.78 -1.99 8.73
N HIS A 259 -25.08 -1.94 9.05
CA HIS A 259 -25.58 -1.25 10.25
C HIS A 259 -25.96 -2.19 11.39
N LYS A 260 -25.82 -3.51 11.17
CA LYS A 260 -26.18 -4.55 12.14
C LYS A 260 -25.02 -5.46 12.43
N TYR A 261 -24.94 -6.03 13.63
CA TYR A 261 -24.00 -7.09 13.95
C TYR A 261 -24.48 -8.38 13.29
N ASN A 262 -23.64 -9.04 12.47
CA ASN A 262 -24.04 -10.21 11.72
C ASN A 262 -23.53 -11.48 12.40
N ILE A 263 -24.45 -12.44 12.65
CA ILE A 263 -24.13 -13.79 13.07
C ILE A 263 -24.46 -14.72 11.92
N ILE A 264 -23.45 -15.51 11.50
CA ILE A 264 -23.59 -16.40 10.36
C ILE A 264 -23.71 -17.82 10.87
N TYR A 265 -24.80 -18.49 10.51
CA TYR A 265 -25.03 -19.89 10.81
C TYR A 265 -24.72 -20.74 9.59
N ILE A 266 -23.84 -21.70 9.75
CA ILE A 266 -23.48 -22.70 8.73
C ILE A 266 -24.38 -23.90 8.94
N LYS A 267 -25.23 -24.22 7.95
CA LYS A 267 -26.07 -25.41 7.99
C LYS A 267 -25.26 -26.62 7.51
N MET A 268 -24.86 -27.47 8.46
CA MET A 268 -24.11 -28.68 8.18
C MET A 268 -25.01 -29.77 7.53
N PRO A 269 -24.43 -30.73 6.78
CA PRO A 269 -25.20 -31.82 6.16
C PRO A 269 -25.98 -32.66 7.17
N ASN A 270 -25.52 -32.78 8.41
CA ASN A 270 -26.16 -33.48 9.52
C ASN A 270 -27.31 -32.67 10.16
N GLY A 271 -27.66 -31.51 9.61
CA GLY A 271 -28.70 -30.62 10.14
C GLY A 271 -28.26 -29.72 11.30
N SER A 272 -27.05 -29.88 11.84
CA SER A 272 -26.54 -29.00 12.89
C SER A 272 -26.18 -27.62 12.34
N LEU A 273 -26.27 -26.58 13.22
CA LEU A 273 -25.92 -25.21 12.89
C LEU A 273 -24.64 -24.84 13.66
N LYS A 274 -23.60 -24.42 12.95
CA LYS A 274 -22.38 -23.84 13.50
C LYS A 274 -22.42 -22.33 13.34
N ALA A 275 -22.41 -21.59 14.44
CA ALA A 275 -22.40 -20.12 14.40
C ALA A 275 -20.97 -19.59 14.26
N ILE A 276 -20.82 -18.57 13.42
CA ILE A 276 -19.59 -17.78 13.26
C ILE A 276 -19.95 -16.31 13.46
N ASN A 277 -19.16 -15.60 14.25
CA ASN A 277 -19.31 -14.16 14.44
C ASN A 277 -18.54 -13.36 13.38
N GLU A 278 -18.76 -12.04 13.32
CA GLU A 278 -18.08 -11.17 12.35
C GLU A 278 -16.56 -11.21 12.47
N THR A 279 -16.02 -11.27 13.67
CA THR A 279 -14.56 -11.30 13.91
C THR A 279 -13.92 -12.59 13.36
N GLN A 280 -14.57 -13.73 13.57
CA GLN A 280 -14.13 -15.01 13.00
C GLN A 280 -14.23 -15.02 11.48
N LEU A 281 -15.30 -14.44 10.91
CA LEU A 281 -15.44 -14.31 9.46
C LEU A 281 -14.35 -13.41 8.88
N GLN A 282 -14.02 -12.31 9.55
CA GLN A 282 -12.95 -11.41 9.15
C GLN A 282 -11.59 -12.13 9.11
N THR A 283 -11.25 -12.91 10.15
CA THR A 283 -10.01 -13.70 10.16
C THR A 283 -9.97 -14.75 9.07
N LEU A 284 -11.10 -15.41 8.78
CA LEU A 284 -11.20 -16.35 7.66
C LEU A 284 -10.96 -15.67 6.32
N PHE A 285 -11.50 -14.46 6.14
CA PHE A 285 -11.34 -13.70 4.91
C PHE A 285 -9.92 -13.16 4.72
N LEU A 286 -9.21 -12.85 5.81
CA LEU A 286 -7.82 -12.40 5.78
C LEU A 286 -6.84 -13.55 5.44
N ASN A 287 -7.15 -14.77 5.89
CA ASN A 287 -6.26 -15.92 5.77
C ASN A 287 -6.51 -16.79 4.51
N ASN A 288 -7.62 -16.58 3.80
CA ASN A 288 -8.02 -17.40 2.67
C ASN A 288 -8.35 -16.55 1.43
N SER A 289 -8.39 -17.17 0.25
CA SER A 289 -8.81 -16.48 -0.97
C SER A 289 -10.32 -16.15 -0.93
N PRO A 290 -10.75 -14.97 -1.42
CA PRO A 290 -12.17 -14.63 -1.51
C PRO A 290 -13.04 -15.61 -2.31
N THR A 291 -12.42 -16.37 -3.21
CA THR A 291 -13.07 -17.39 -4.03
C THR A 291 -13.20 -18.74 -3.34
N ASP A 292 -12.50 -18.94 -2.23
CA ASP A 292 -12.55 -20.20 -1.49
C ASP A 292 -13.94 -20.42 -0.88
N THR A 293 -14.32 -21.70 -0.74
CA THR A 293 -15.56 -22.06 -0.07
C THR A 293 -15.41 -21.97 1.44
N LEU A 294 -16.51 -21.69 2.14
CA LEU A 294 -16.51 -21.60 3.59
C LEU A 294 -16.06 -22.92 4.27
N SER A 295 -16.38 -24.06 3.66
CA SER A 295 -15.92 -25.38 4.14
C SER A 295 -14.40 -25.54 4.02
N ALA A 296 -13.81 -25.11 2.92
CA ALA A 296 -12.36 -25.14 2.74
C ALA A 296 -11.64 -24.22 3.72
N ALA A 297 -12.13 -23.00 3.90
CA ALA A 297 -11.57 -22.01 4.80
C ALA A 297 -11.63 -22.41 6.29
N LEU A 298 -12.65 -23.18 6.68
CA LEU A 298 -12.84 -23.69 8.06
C LEU A 298 -12.28 -25.09 8.28
N HIS A 299 -11.65 -25.70 7.26
CA HIS A 299 -11.20 -27.12 7.30
C HIS A 299 -12.29 -28.08 7.75
N LEU A 300 -13.55 -27.82 7.37
CA LEU A 300 -14.68 -28.68 7.65
C LEU A 300 -14.65 -29.86 6.67
N LYS A 301 -14.53 -31.07 7.24
CA LYS A 301 -14.69 -32.33 6.47
C LYS A 301 -16.16 -32.67 6.27
#